data_b0d81904b9db438cf30c0a983066676a
#
_entry.id   b0d81904b9db438cf30c0a983066676a
#
_cell.length_a   1.000
_cell.length_b   1.000
_cell.length_c   1.000
_cell.angle_alpha   90.00
_cell.angle_beta   90.00
_cell.angle_gamma   90.00
#
_symmetry.space_group_name_H-M   'P 1'
#
loop_
_entity.id
_entity.type
_entity.pdbx_description
1 polymer ?
#
loop_
_entity_poly.entity_id
_entity_poly.type
_entity_poly.pdbx_seq_one_letter_code
_entity_poly.pdbx_strand_id
1 'polypeptide(L)'
;MDSLIFHNDRLIPLREAHLSPGQMGLLMGWGVFTTLRIYEGRPFAFDRHWARMSHDAERLGMNLTHAQEAVRLAVIKLAEANHRPEGMARVSFVKNHGGLWGQAGDRPETDLLIFTRELVRWPAIHRLKLQPHAIYSATRLAGVKMLSWVQNVALLEQAHAEGFDDVLLLNESGHIAECTSANVFLIRGGKVLTPPLSTGCLPGVTRDVLREVVPRAGLDLVEENLTTEDLSSAAEVFISSTTREVAAVASIDSRWRYHAPGKTTVTIEEAFKDYVRAHLRAF
;
A
#
# COMPACT_ATOMS: atom_id res chain seq x y z
N MET A 1 2.37 17.51 1.80
CA MET A 1 3.78 17.16 1.49
C MET A 1 4.64 18.18 2.18
N ASP A 2 5.72 17.74 2.81
CA ASP A 2 6.60 18.64 3.56
C ASP A 2 7.50 19.44 2.61
N SER A 3 8.22 20.42 3.17
CA SER A 3 9.00 21.39 2.37
C SER A 3 10.32 20.84 1.84
N LEU A 4 10.89 19.82 2.50
CA LEU A 4 12.09 19.13 2.08
C LEU A 4 11.76 17.76 1.51
N ILE A 5 12.51 17.35 0.49
CA ILE A 5 12.46 16.02 -0.12
C ILE A 5 13.88 15.47 -0.25
N PHE A 6 13.98 14.16 -0.41
CA PHE A 6 15.21 13.50 -0.81
C PHE A 6 15.12 13.19 -2.31
N HIS A 7 16.07 13.71 -3.09
CA HIS A 7 16.19 13.47 -4.52
C HIS A 7 17.58 12.93 -4.82
N ASN A 8 17.63 11.67 -5.23
CA ASN A 8 18.86 10.89 -5.39
C ASN A 8 19.69 10.90 -4.09
N ASP A 9 20.83 11.60 -4.06
CA ASP A 9 21.73 11.62 -2.90
C ASP A 9 21.60 12.91 -2.06
N ARG A 10 20.60 13.74 -2.34
CA ARG A 10 20.51 15.10 -1.79
C ARG A 10 19.17 15.37 -1.11
N LEU A 11 19.28 15.97 0.07
CA LEU A 11 18.15 16.63 0.74
C LEU A 11 18.01 18.03 0.16
N ILE A 12 16.87 18.32 -0.47
CA ILE A 12 16.63 19.61 -1.15
C ILE A 12 15.22 20.13 -0.83
N PRO A 13 15.01 21.45 -0.91
CA PRO A 13 13.68 22.00 -0.91
C PRO A 13 12.83 21.45 -2.07
N LEU A 14 11.57 21.13 -1.83
CA LEU A 14 10.65 20.63 -2.85
C LEU A 14 10.59 21.53 -4.11
N ARG A 15 10.63 22.85 -3.91
CA ARG A 15 10.62 23.83 -5.01
C ARG A 15 11.86 23.78 -5.92
N GLU A 16 12.94 23.18 -5.45
CA GLU A 16 14.21 23.01 -6.17
C GLU A 16 14.34 21.66 -6.86
N ALA A 17 13.33 20.81 -6.74
CA ALA A 17 13.31 19.51 -7.43
C ALA A 17 13.02 19.71 -8.92
N HIS A 18 13.89 19.19 -9.75
CA HIS A 18 13.75 19.23 -11.20
C HIS A 18 13.72 17.82 -11.78
N LEU A 19 12.62 17.47 -12.43
CA LEU A 19 12.47 16.24 -13.21
C LEU A 19 12.46 16.59 -14.70
N SER A 20 13.04 15.73 -15.51
CA SER A 20 13.00 15.93 -16.95
C SER A 20 11.59 15.67 -17.51
N PRO A 21 11.06 16.54 -18.38
CA PRO A 21 9.80 16.27 -19.08
C PRO A 21 9.84 14.98 -19.93
N GLY A 22 11.04 14.57 -20.41
CA GLY A 22 11.24 13.32 -21.16
C GLY A 22 11.49 12.08 -20.30
N GLN A 23 11.35 12.17 -18.97
CA GLN A 23 11.55 11.03 -18.07
C GLN A 23 10.42 9.99 -18.26
N MET A 24 10.80 8.73 -18.43
CA MET A 24 9.84 7.64 -18.67
C MET A 24 8.85 7.46 -17.52
N GLY A 25 9.28 7.71 -16.30
CA GLY A 25 8.40 7.71 -15.15
C GLY A 25 7.29 8.76 -15.24
N LEU A 26 7.59 9.95 -15.78
CA LEU A 26 6.58 10.99 -16.00
C LEU A 26 5.67 10.65 -17.19
N LEU A 27 6.26 10.24 -18.32
CA LEU A 27 5.51 10.00 -19.56
C LEU A 27 4.63 8.75 -19.50
N MET A 28 5.12 7.68 -18.86
CA MET A 28 4.51 6.35 -18.92
C MET A 28 4.12 5.79 -17.54
N GLY A 29 4.40 6.51 -16.45
CA GLY A 29 4.24 5.98 -15.10
C GLY A 29 5.19 4.80 -14.81
N TRP A 30 6.33 4.73 -15.49
CA TRP A 30 7.28 3.63 -15.33
C TRP A 30 8.15 3.86 -14.10
N GLY A 31 7.83 3.15 -13.06
CA GLY A 31 8.52 3.22 -11.78
C GLY A 31 7.77 2.45 -10.71
N VAL A 32 8.43 2.25 -9.59
CA VAL A 32 7.88 1.58 -8.40
C VAL A 32 7.82 2.54 -7.22
N PHE A 33 6.88 2.29 -6.31
CA PHE A 33 6.85 3.04 -5.07
C PHE A 33 6.42 2.19 -3.87
N THR A 34 6.77 2.67 -2.69
CA THR A 34 6.19 2.17 -1.45
C THR A 34 5.82 3.33 -0.55
N THR A 35 4.83 3.13 0.31
CA THR A 35 4.45 4.05 1.37
C THR A 35 4.78 3.41 2.70
N LEU A 36 5.50 4.13 3.54
CA LEU A 36 5.98 3.69 4.85
C LEU A 36 5.26 4.47 5.95
N ARG A 37 4.87 3.82 7.01
CA ARG A 37 4.48 4.47 8.25
C ARG A 37 5.75 4.82 9.05
N ILE A 38 5.81 6.05 9.57
CA ILE A 38 6.87 6.51 10.46
C ILE A 38 6.30 6.53 11.87
N TYR A 39 6.94 5.81 12.79
CA TYR A 39 6.69 5.86 14.21
C TYR A 39 7.99 6.25 14.91
N GLU A 40 7.95 7.22 15.81
CA GLU A 40 9.11 7.70 16.56
C GLU A 40 10.33 8.00 15.67
N GLY A 41 10.09 8.59 14.49
CA GLY A 41 11.12 8.91 13.50
C GLY A 41 11.64 7.73 12.67
N ARG A 42 11.12 6.52 12.85
CA ARG A 42 11.61 5.29 12.21
C ARG A 42 10.59 4.71 11.23
N PRO A 43 11.00 4.26 10.04
CA PRO A 43 10.11 3.60 9.10
C PRO A 43 9.79 2.17 9.56
N PHE A 44 8.51 1.89 9.79
CA PHE A 44 8.04 0.56 10.21
C PHE A 44 8.18 -0.46 9.10
N ALA A 45 8.66 -1.66 9.47
CA ALA A 45 8.80 -2.84 8.60
C ALA A 45 9.54 -2.53 7.27
N PHE A 46 10.57 -1.68 7.33
CA PHE A 46 11.29 -1.19 6.16
C PHE A 46 11.81 -2.33 5.28
N ASP A 47 12.35 -3.40 5.86
CA ASP A 47 12.92 -4.53 5.12
C ASP A 47 11.87 -5.24 4.25
N ARG A 48 10.64 -5.40 4.75
CA ARG A 48 9.52 -5.96 3.97
C ARG A 48 9.09 -5.04 2.83
N HIS A 49 9.06 -3.74 3.08
CA HIS A 49 8.77 -2.73 2.05
C HIS A 49 9.84 -2.73 0.97
N TRP A 50 11.11 -2.83 1.36
CA TRP A 50 12.24 -2.91 0.44
C TRP A 50 12.18 -4.18 -0.41
N ALA A 51 12.01 -5.34 0.21
CA ALA A 51 11.95 -6.63 -0.48
C ALA A 51 10.85 -6.64 -1.55
N ARG A 52 9.64 -6.14 -1.20
CA ARG A 52 8.55 -6.02 -2.18
C ARG A 52 8.90 -5.04 -3.29
N MET A 53 9.43 -3.85 -2.98
CA MET A 53 9.77 -2.83 -3.97
C MET A 53 10.87 -3.32 -4.92
N SER A 54 11.86 -4.07 -4.42
CA SER A 54 12.91 -4.70 -5.24
C SER A 54 12.33 -5.74 -6.19
N HIS A 55 11.43 -6.61 -5.70
CA HIS A 55 10.72 -7.58 -6.52
C HIS A 55 9.84 -6.89 -7.58
N ASP A 56 9.14 -5.84 -7.21
CA ASP A 56 8.32 -5.06 -8.15
C ASP A 56 9.18 -4.40 -9.24
N ALA A 57 10.34 -3.86 -8.87
CA ALA A 57 11.29 -3.26 -9.80
C ALA A 57 11.82 -4.30 -10.79
N GLU A 58 12.22 -5.50 -10.33
CA GLU A 58 12.66 -6.61 -11.18
C GLU A 58 11.57 -6.98 -12.20
N ARG A 59 10.30 -7.09 -11.77
CA ARG A 59 9.17 -7.39 -12.68
C ARG A 59 8.95 -6.31 -13.74
N LEU A 60 9.32 -5.05 -13.45
CA LEU A 60 9.29 -3.93 -14.38
C LEU A 60 10.58 -3.79 -15.22
N GLY A 61 11.56 -4.66 -15.04
CA GLY A 61 12.87 -4.58 -15.72
C GLY A 61 13.64 -3.31 -15.33
N MET A 62 13.63 -2.98 -14.03
CA MET A 62 14.31 -1.81 -13.46
C MET A 62 15.35 -2.23 -12.43
N ASN A 63 16.49 -1.55 -12.41
CA ASN A 63 17.46 -1.66 -11.34
C ASN A 63 17.27 -0.51 -10.34
N LEU A 64 17.25 -0.82 -9.05
CA LEU A 64 17.26 0.20 -8.01
C LEU A 64 18.70 0.72 -7.86
N THR A 65 18.88 2.02 -8.03
CA THR A 65 20.22 2.65 -8.09
C THR A 65 20.86 2.84 -6.70
N HIS A 66 20.12 2.61 -5.62
CA HIS A 66 20.56 2.83 -4.24
C HIS A 66 20.46 1.54 -3.43
N ALA A 67 21.38 1.37 -2.48
CA ALA A 67 21.33 0.25 -1.54
C ALA A 67 20.22 0.44 -0.50
N GLN A 68 19.67 -0.67 -0.01
CA GLN A 68 18.60 -0.71 0.98
C GLN A 68 18.87 0.20 2.19
N GLU A 69 20.04 0.07 2.80
CA GLU A 69 20.41 0.82 4.00
C GLU A 69 20.54 2.32 3.73
N ALA A 70 21.06 2.71 2.57
CA ALA A 70 21.15 4.12 2.17
C ALA A 70 19.74 4.76 2.06
N VAL A 71 18.77 4.03 1.49
CA VAL A 71 17.38 4.50 1.38
C VAL A 71 16.71 4.55 2.76
N ARG A 72 16.95 3.57 3.64
CA ARG A 72 16.44 3.58 5.02
C ARG A 72 16.93 4.81 5.79
N LEU A 73 18.21 5.08 5.73
CA LEU A 73 18.82 6.25 6.37
C LEU A 73 18.32 7.56 5.76
N ALA A 74 18.09 7.61 4.44
CA ALA A 74 17.53 8.78 3.79
C ALA A 74 16.10 9.07 4.27
N VAL A 75 15.26 8.04 4.48
CA VAL A 75 13.92 8.20 5.06
C VAL A 75 14.00 8.79 6.47
N ILE A 76 14.89 8.26 7.33
CA ILE A 76 15.07 8.74 8.71
C ILE A 76 15.54 10.19 8.72
N LYS A 77 16.59 10.52 7.95
CA LYS A 77 17.13 11.89 7.85
C LYS A 77 16.08 12.88 7.34
N LEU A 78 15.28 12.48 6.35
CA LEU A 78 14.22 13.32 5.82
C LEU A 78 13.09 13.53 6.84
N ALA A 79 12.69 12.49 7.57
CA ALA A 79 11.70 12.59 8.63
C ALA A 79 12.16 13.54 9.74
N GLU A 80 13.42 13.44 10.16
CA GLU A 80 14.03 14.34 11.14
C GLU A 80 14.05 15.80 10.62
N ALA A 81 14.56 16.04 9.41
CA ALA A 81 14.67 17.37 8.81
C ALA A 81 13.31 18.06 8.61
N ASN A 82 12.26 17.28 8.37
CA ASN A 82 10.88 17.76 8.25
C ASN A 82 10.11 17.75 9.59
N HIS A 83 10.74 17.42 10.71
CA HIS A 83 10.11 17.30 12.04
C HIS A 83 8.90 16.37 12.04
N ARG A 84 9.06 15.17 11.44
CA ARG A 84 8.02 14.15 11.31
C ARG A 84 8.35 12.89 12.12
N PRO A 85 8.35 12.95 13.47
CA PRO A 85 8.50 11.74 14.28
C PRO A 85 7.31 10.78 14.08
N GLU A 86 6.13 11.32 13.77
CA GLU A 86 4.93 10.60 13.38
C GLU A 86 4.47 11.05 12.00
N GLY A 87 4.25 10.11 11.09
CA GLY A 87 3.84 10.47 9.73
C GLY A 87 3.94 9.32 8.75
N MET A 88 4.10 9.67 7.50
CA MET A 88 4.32 8.70 6.43
C MET A 88 5.41 9.20 5.48
N ALA A 89 6.16 8.26 4.92
CA ALA A 89 7.08 8.49 3.82
C ALA A 89 6.62 7.75 2.56
N ARG A 90 6.84 8.35 1.41
CA ARG A 90 6.72 7.66 0.11
C ARG A 90 8.09 7.62 -0.52
N VAL A 91 8.58 6.42 -0.79
CA VAL A 91 9.81 6.14 -1.54
C VAL A 91 9.41 5.74 -2.95
N SER A 92 9.98 6.38 -3.95
CA SER A 92 9.70 6.11 -5.36
C SER A 92 11.01 6.00 -6.14
N PHE A 93 11.14 4.96 -6.96
CA PHE A 93 12.16 4.89 -8.01
C PHE A 93 11.48 5.11 -9.35
N VAL A 94 11.93 6.14 -10.05
CA VAL A 94 11.31 6.66 -11.27
C VAL A 94 12.26 6.42 -12.43
N LYS A 95 11.84 5.66 -13.45
CA LYS A 95 12.70 5.32 -14.59
C LYS A 95 13.00 6.54 -15.43
N ASN A 96 14.29 6.76 -15.75
CA ASN A 96 14.74 7.93 -16.49
C ASN A 96 14.66 7.74 -18.01
N HIS A 97 15.06 6.58 -18.51
CA HIS A 97 15.18 6.30 -19.94
C HIS A 97 14.71 4.87 -20.28
N GLY A 98 14.45 4.62 -21.55
CA GLY A 98 13.97 3.34 -22.08
C GLY A 98 12.69 3.50 -22.91
N GLY A 99 12.15 2.38 -23.43
CA GLY A 99 10.97 2.40 -24.29
C GLY A 99 11.22 3.14 -25.62
N LEU A 100 10.14 3.58 -26.26
CA LEU A 100 10.18 4.22 -27.59
C LEU A 100 10.70 5.67 -27.58
N TRP A 101 10.58 6.35 -26.43
CA TRP A 101 10.89 7.79 -26.31
C TRP A 101 12.16 8.08 -25.53
N GLY A 102 12.67 7.08 -24.82
CA GLY A 102 13.83 7.27 -23.95
C GLY A 102 15.13 7.00 -24.67
N GLN A 103 15.95 8.02 -24.83
CA GLN A 103 17.35 7.83 -25.21
C GLN A 103 18.19 7.60 -23.95
N ALA A 104 19.15 6.67 -24.03
CA ALA A 104 20.17 6.53 -23.01
C ALA A 104 20.99 7.84 -23.00
N GLY A 105 21.06 8.48 -21.85
CA GLY A 105 21.87 9.68 -21.61
C GLY A 105 22.78 9.45 -20.41
N ASP A 106 23.47 10.48 -19.96
CA ASP A 106 24.38 10.44 -18.79
C ASP A 106 23.65 10.31 -17.45
N ARG A 107 22.32 10.15 -17.46
CA ARG A 107 21.53 10.02 -16.24
C ARG A 107 21.55 8.59 -15.71
N PRO A 108 21.47 8.39 -14.39
CA PRO A 108 21.27 7.08 -13.80
C PRO A 108 19.98 6.44 -14.35
N GLU A 109 19.87 5.12 -14.28
CA GLU A 109 18.70 4.40 -14.80
C GLU A 109 17.39 4.84 -14.14
N THR A 110 17.45 5.15 -12.83
CA THR A 110 16.31 5.61 -12.06
C THR A 110 16.68 6.81 -11.18
N ASP A 111 15.72 7.69 -10.96
CA ASP A 111 15.80 8.67 -9.88
C ASP A 111 15.10 8.14 -8.62
N LEU A 112 15.74 8.34 -7.47
CA LEU A 112 15.15 8.12 -6.16
C LEU A 112 14.49 9.40 -5.65
N LEU A 113 13.19 9.32 -5.35
CA LEU A 113 12.43 10.40 -4.72
C LEU A 113 11.84 9.91 -3.41
N ILE A 114 12.08 10.64 -2.32
CA ILE A 114 11.45 10.37 -1.03
C ILE A 114 10.73 11.63 -0.57
N PHE A 115 9.47 11.46 -0.18
CA PHE A 115 8.63 12.50 0.38
C PHE A 115 8.14 12.08 1.75
N THR A 116 8.00 13.05 2.66
CA THR A 116 7.29 12.85 3.92
C THR A 116 6.03 13.72 3.97
N ARG A 117 5.10 13.36 4.80
CA ARG A 117 3.91 14.15 5.13
C ARG A 117 3.25 13.65 6.42
N GLU A 118 2.32 14.43 6.92
CA GLU A 118 1.42 13.99 7.99
C GLU A 118 0.69 12.73 7.60
N LEU A 119 0.37 11.91 8.61
CA LEU A 119 -0.47 10.76 8.42
C LEU A 119 -1.85 11.18 7.90
N VAL A 120 -2.34 10.47 6.92
CA VAL A 120 -3.72 10.67 6.44
C VAL A 120 -4.68 10.29 7.57
N ARG A 121 -5.62 11.17 7.86
CA ARG A 121 -6.70 10.88 8.81
C ARG A 121 -7.79 10.08 8.09
N TRP A 122 -7.87 8.82 8.41
CA TRP A 122 -8.91 7.93 7.90
C TRP A 122 -10.12 7.94 8.83
N PRO A 123 -11.35 7.70 8.33
CA PRO A 123 -12.49 7.43 9.20
C PRO A 123 -12.21 6.17 10.03
N ALA A 124 -12.77 6.11 11.25
CA ALA A 124 -12.62 4.94 12.12
C ALA A 124 -13.30 3.69 11.53
N ILE A 125 -14.34 3.89 10.73
CA ILE A 125 -15.14 2.84 10.09
C ILE A 125 -15.34 3.22 8.63
N HIS A 126 -15.12 2.27 7.72
CA HIS A 126 -15.14 2.48 6.28
C HIS A 126 -16.43 1.97 5.64
N ARG A 127 -16.85 2.66 4.59
CA ARG A 127 -17.89 2.24 3.64
C ARG A 127 -17.24 2.04 2.29
N LEU A 128 -17.40 0.86 1.71
CA LEU A 128 -16.76 0.52 0.45
C LEU A 128 -17.78 0.50 -0.68
N LYS A 129 -17.39 0.97 -1.86
CA LYS A 129 -18.09 0.73 -3.12
C LYS A 129 -17.58 -0.56 -3.73
N LEU A 130 -18.41 -1.33 -4.38
CA LEU A 130 -17.98 -2.52 -5.13
C LEU A 130 -17.72 -2.15 -6.59
N GLN A 131 -16.57 -2.58 -7.12
CA GLN A 131 -16.22 -2.42 -8.53
C GLN A 131 -15.87 -3.78 -9.14
N PRO A 132 -16.75 -4.36 -9.97
CA PRO A 132 -16.45 -5.59 -10.70
C PRO A 132 -15.46 -5.34 -11.85
N HIS A 133 -14.74 -6.41 -12.24
CA HIS A 133 -13.80 -6.42 -13.39
C HIS A 133 -12.75 -5.30 -13.36
N ALA A 134 -12.27 -4.95 -12.16
CA ALA A 134 -11.32 -3.86 -11.97
C ALA A 134 -9.85 -4.32 -12.02
N ILE A 135 -9.60 -5.61 -11.78
CA ILE A 135 -8.26 -6.20 -11.79
C ILE A 135 -8.24 -7.32 -12.84
N TYR A 136 -7.19 -7.35 -13.64
CA TYR A 136 -6.92 -8.47 -14.54
C TYR A 136 -5.75 -9.29 -13.96
N SER A 137 -6.06 -10.37 -13.27
CA SER A 137 -5.10 -11.16 -12.48
C SER A 137 -4.09 -11.92 -13.34
N ALA A 138 -4.44 -12.23 -14.61
CA ALA A 138 -3.57 -12.94 -15.54
C ALA A 138 -2.47 -12.04 -16.16
N THR A 139 -2.46 -10.72 -15.90
CA THR A 139 -1.41 -9.86 -16.42
C THR A 139 -0.09 -10.10 -15.69
N ARG A 140 1.03 -10.01 -16.44
CA ARG A 140 2.38 -10.10 -15.88
C ARG A 140 2.64 -9.09 -14.74
N LEU A 141 1.93 -7.96 -14.71
CA LEU A 141 2.12 -6.89 -13.74
C LEU A 141 1.04 -6.88 -12.63
N ALA A 142 0.19 -7.91 -12.53
CA ALA A 142 -0.77 -8.02 -11.43
C ALA A 142 -0.05 -8.00 -10.07
N GLY A 143 -0.57 -7.24 -9.12
CA GLY A 143 -0.01 -7.09 -7.78
C GLY A 143 1.28 -6.26 -7.68
N VAL A 144 1.75 -5.63 -8.76
CA VAL A 144 2.93 -4.73 -8.75
C VAL A 144 2.54 -3.34 -8.27
N LYS A 145 3.30 -2.78 -7.34
CA LYS A 145 3.10 -1.41 -6.85
C LYS A 145 3.86 -0.39 -7.70
N MET A 146 3.30 -0.10 -8.88
CA MET A 146 3.91 0.78 -9.88
C MET A 146 3.35 2.21 -9.82
N LEU A 147 4.07 3.17 -10.43
CA LEU A 147 3.65 4.58 -10.48
C LEU A 147 2.39 4.81 -11.32
N SER A 148 2.09 3.95 -12.29
CA SER A 148 0.85 3.97 -13.08
C SER A 148 -0.36 3.62 -12.22
N TRP A 149 -0.72 4.51 -11.30
CA TRP A 149 -1.77 4.31 -10.29
C TRP A 149 -3.10 5.01 -10.63
N VAL A 150 -3.21 5.58 -11.82
CA VAL A 150 -4.36 6.44 -12.20
C VAL A 150 -5.70 5.72 -12.08
N GLN A 151 -5.79 4.44 -12.42
CA GLN A 151 -7.03 3.67 -12.30
C GLN A 151 -7.54 3.62 -10.85
N ASN A 152 -6.66 3.32 -9.90
CA ASN A 152 -7.02 3.26 -8.48
C ASN A 152 -7.46 4.64 -7.97
N VAL A 153 -6.75 5.70 -8.37
CA VAL A 153 -7.09 7.07 -7.94
C VAL A 153 -8.43 7.51 -8.54
N ALA A 154 -8.67 7.25 -9.82
CA ALA A 154 -9.93 7.63 -10.47
C ALA A 154 -11.14 6.92 -9.84
N LEU A 155 -11.02 5.61 -9.54
CA LEU A 155 -12.06 4.86 -8.85
C LEU A 155 -12.30 5.39 -7.43
N LEU A 156 -11.23 5.75 -6.72
CA LEU A 156 -11.32 6.30 -5.37
C LEU A 156 -12.01 7.67 -5.37
N GLU A 157 -11.63 8.58 -6.28
CA GLU A 157 -12.25 9.90 -6.44
C GLU A 157 -13.75 9.78 -6.75
N GLN A 158 -14.12 8.86 -7.64
CA GLN A 158 -15.52 8.59 -7.93
C GLN A 158 -16.27 8.07 -6.69
N ALA A 159 -15.69 7.13 -5.96
CA ALA A 159 -16.28 6.58 -4.75
C ALA A 159 -16.47 7.66 -3.66
N HIS A 160 -15.47 8.53 -3.47
CA HIS A 160 -15.58 9.67 -2.55
C HIS A 160 -16.72 10.61 -2.94
N ALA A 161 -16.90 10.93 -4.23
CA ALA A 161 -18.01 11.76 -4.69
C ALA A 161 -19.38 11.12 -4.41
N GLU A 162 -19.46 9.80 -4.33
CA GLU A 162 -20.66 9.03 -3.99
C GLU A 162 -20.80 8.77 -2.47
N GLY A 163 -19.86 9.25 -1.66
CA GLY A 163 -19.88 9.14 -0.20
C GLY A 163 -19.33 7.83 0.36
N PHE A 164 -18.54 7.08 -0.41
CA PHE A 164 -17.78 5.92 0.04
C PHE A 164 -16.35 6.30 0.40
N ASP A 165 -15.66 5.46 1.18
CA ASP A 165 -14.32 5.76 1.70
C ASP A 165 -13.21 5.01 0.94
N ASP A 166 -13.53 3.93 0.23
CA ASP A 166 -12.65 3.17 -0.68
C ASP A 166 -13.51 2.29 -1.61
N VAL A 167 -12.86 1.55 -2.51
CA VAL A 167 -13.53 0.68 -3.49
C VAL A 167 -13.01 -0.74 -3.33
N LEU A 168 -13.91 -1.71 -3.12
CA LEU A 168 -13.60 -3.14 -3.17
C LEU A 168 -13.57 -3.60 -4.63
N LEU A 169 -12.44 -4.12 -5.07
CA LEU A 169 -12.16 -4.50 -6.45
C LEU A 169 -12.32 -6.00 -6.65
N LEU A 170 -13.07 -6.38 -7.69
CA LEU A 170 -13.12 -7.76 -8.16
C LEU A 170 -12.21 -7.92 -9.38
N ASN A 171 -11.67 -9.13 -9.55
CA ASN A 171 -10.95 -9.49 -10.75
C ASN A 171 -11.88 -9.91 -11.90
N GLU A 172 -11.31 -10.29 -13.04
CA GLU A 172 -12.01 -10.74 -14.24
C GLU A 172 -12.87 -11.99 -14.04
N SER A 173 -12.53 -12.82 -13.04
CA SER A 173 -13.27 -14.05 -12.69
C SER A 173 -14.35 -13.81 -11.62
N GLY A 174 -14.56 -12.56 -11.19
CA GLY A 174 -15.52 -12.20 -10.15
C GLY A 174 -15.03 -12.48 -8.72
N HIS A 175 -13.76 -12.85 -8.52
CA HIS A 175 -13.19 -13.00 -7.19
C HIS A 175 -12.84 -11.62 -6.60
N ILE A 176 -13.07 -11.48 -5.30
CA ILE A 176 -12.59 -10.35 -4.52
C ILE A 176 -11.06 -10.37 -4.54
N ALA A 177 -10.44 -9.23 -4.81
CA ALA A 177 -9.00 -9.11 -4.81
C ALA A 177 -8.50 -8.20 -3.68
N GLU A 178 -8.78 -6.91 -3.74
CA GLU A 178 -8.34 -5.92 -2.75
C GLU A 178 -9.19 -4.65 -2.85
N CYS A 179 -8.88 -3.61 -2.06
CA CYS A 179 -9.37 -2.26 -2.28
C CYS A 179 -8.37 -1.43 -3.10
N THR A 180 -8.75 -0.20 -3.54
CA THR A 180 -7.85 0.65 -4.33
C THR A 180 -6.54 0.96 -3.59
N SER A 181 -6.54 0.92 -2.26
CA SER A 181 -5.37 1.25 -1.45
C SER A 181 -5.19 0.40 -0.18
N ALA A 182 -5.87 -0.77 -0.09
CA ALA A 182 -5.82 -1.67 1.06
C ALA A 182 -6.10 -3.12 0.65
N ASN A 183 -5.56 -4.09 1.39
CA ASN A 183 -6.01 -5.48 1.30
C ASN A 183 -7.28 -5.68 2.13
N VAL A 184 -8.10 -6.68 1.77
CA VAL A 184 -9.38 -6.97 2.42
C VAL A 184 -9.36 -8.31 3.14
N PHE A 185 -10.11 -8.37 4.25
CA PHE A 185 -10.26 -9.55 5.09
C PHE A 185 -11.72 -9.70 5.51
N LEU A 186 -12.19 -10.94 5.53
CA LEU A 186 -13.52 -11.32 5.97
C LEU A 186 -13.42 -12.23 7.20
N ILE A 187 -14.29 -12.03 8.17
CA ILE A 187 -14.44 -12.96 9.30
C ILE A 187 -15.65 -13.84 9.04
N ARG A 188 -15.41 -15.16 8.91
CA ARG A 188 -16.45 -16.15 8.64
C ARG A 188 -16.15 -17.45 9.39
N GLY A 189 -17.13 -17.96 10.14
CA GLY A 189 -16.98 -19.20 10.91
C GLY A 189 -15.82 -19.17 11.91
N GLY A 190 -15.51 -18.03 12.50
CA GLY A 190 -14.40 -17.85 13.44
C GLY A 190 -13.00 -17.74 12.79
N LYS A 191 -12.93 -17.78 11.46
CA LYS A 191 -11.66 -17.66 10.70
C LYS A 191 -11.54 -16.29 10.06
N VAL A 192 -10.31 -15.84 9.86
CA VAL A 192 -9.93 -14.67 9.10
C VAL A 192 -9.57 -15.11 7.68
N LEU A 193 -10.33 -14.66 6.70
CA LEU A 193 -10.15 -15.01 5.30
C LEU A 193 -9.62 -13.83 4.52
N THR A 194 -8.67 -14.06 3.61
CA THR A 194 -8.16 -13.02 2.71
C THR A 194 -7.93 -13.60 1.32
N PRO A 195 -8.12 -12.83 0.25
CA PRO A 195 -7.84 -13.30 -1.09
C PRO A 195 -6.37 -13.72 -1.27
N PRO A 196 -6.08 -14.83 -1.99
CA PRO A 196 -4.72 -15.20 -2.35
C PRO A 196 -4.15 -14.24 -3.39
N LEU A 197 -2.82 -14.17 -3.49
CA LEU A 197 -2.15 -13.28 -4.46
C LEU A 197 -2.49 -13.61 -5.92
N SER A 198 -2.94 -14.82 -6.21
CA SER A 198 -3.43 -15.23 -7.54
C SER A 198 -4.66 -14.47 -8.02
N THR A 199 -5.39 -13.78 -7.13
CA THR A 199 -6.50 -12.88 -7.51
C THR A 199 -6.01 -11.58 -8.15
N GLY A 200 -4.71 -11.33 -8.16
CA GLY A 200 -4.09 -10.09 -8.67
C GLY A 200 -3.92 -9.01 -7.60
N CYS A 201 -4.24 -9.27 -6.35
CA CYS A 201 -4.08 -8.30 -5.26
C CYS A 201 -2.60 -8.04 -4.94
N LEU A 202 -2.34 -6.85 -4.41
CA LEU A 202 -1.01 -6.46 -3.95
C LEU A 202 -0.56 -7.34 -2.77
N PRO A 203 0.71 -7.84 -2.75
CA PRO A 203 1.33 -8.41 -1.54
C PRO A 203 1.62 -7.29 -0.52
N GLY A 204 0.56 -6.86 0.20
CA GLY A 204 0.64 -5.76 1.15
C GLY A 204 1.55 -6.08 2.33
N VAL A 205 2.40 -5.12 2.75
CA VAL A 205 3.29 -5.34 3.92
C VAL A 205 2.47 -5.48 5.20
N THR A 206 1.40 -4.70 5.39
CA THR A 206 0.51 -4.87 6.54
C THR A 206 -0.19 -6.24 6.49
N ARG A 207 -0.64 -6.70 5.30
CA ARG A 207 -1.18 -8.05 5.11
C ARG A 207 -0.15 -9.12 5.51
N ASP A 208 1.10 -8.95 5.14
CA ASP A 208 2.18 -9.88 5.49
C ASP A 208 2.44 -9.90 7.02
N VAL A 209 2.45 -8.74 7.68
CA VAL A 209 2.51 -8.66 9.15
C VAL A 209 1.31 -9.35 9.80
N LEU A 210 0.10 -9.19 9.25
CA LEU A 210 -1.10 -9.83 9.77
C LEU A 210 -1.06 -11.37 9.68
N ARG A 211 -0.30 -11.94 8.73
CA ARG A 211 -0.05 -13.40 8.68
C ARG A 211 0.70 -13.94 9.90
N GLU A 212 1.42 -13.08 10.60
CA GLU A 212 2.06 -13.41 11.87
C GLU A 212 1.20 -13.02 13.08
N VAL A 213 0.54 -11.87 13.00
CA VAL A 213 -0.23 -11.29 14.11
C VAL A 213 -1.49 -12.09 14.39
N VAL A 214 -2.26 -12.45 13.34
CA VAL A 214 -3.55 -13.16 13.51
C VAL A 214 -3.39 -14.51 14.19
N PRO A 215 -2.44 -15.39 13.80
CA PRO A 215 -2.22 -16.65 14.53
C PRO A 215 -1.73 -16.44 15.97
N ARG A 216 -0.91 -15.43 16.24
CA ARG A 216 -0.47 -15.10 17.61
C ARG A 216 -1.63 -14.62 18.49
N ALA A 217 -2.67 -14.06 17.90
CA ALA A 217 -3.91 -13.71 18.59
C ALA A 217 -4.88 -14.91 18.78
N GLY A 218 -4.45 -16.12 18.42
CA GLY A 218 -5.25 -17.35 18.56
C GLY A 218 -6.33 -17.51 17.48
N LEU A 219 -6.18 -16.86 16.34
CA LEU A 219 -7.13 -16.88 15.22
C LEU A 219 -6.50 -17.58 14.00
N ASP A 220 -7.32 -18.29 13.22
CA ASP A 220 -6.89 -18.87 11.96
C ASP A 220 -6.97 -17.83 10.82
N LEU A 221 -5.84 -17.62 10.11
CA LEU A 221 -5.83 -16.85 8.87
C LEU A 221 -5.67 -17.77 7.68
N VAL A 222 -6.61 -17.68 6.74
CA VAL A 222 -6.68 -18.56 5.55
C VAL A 222 -6.73 -17.70 4.29
N GLU A 223 -5.92 -18.07 3.30
CA GLU A 223 -6.01 -17.52 1.95
C GLU A 223 -7.01 -18.36 1.13
N GLU A 224 -8.09 -17.73 0.66
CA GLU A 224 -9.19 -18.40 -0.04
C GLU A 224 -9.73 -17.46 -1.14
N ASN A 225 -10.10 -18.04 -2.31
CA ASN A 225 -10.81 -17.31 -3.32
C ASN A 225 -12.20 -16.91 -2.80
N LEU A 226 -12.42 -15.62 -2.65
CA LEU A 226 -13.64 -15.04 -2.11
C LEU A 226 -14.46 -14.41 -3.23
N THR A 227 -15.77 -14.53 -3.12
CA THR A 227 -16.74 -13.94 -4.05
C THR A 227 -17.70 -13.00 -3.34
N THR A 228 -18.64 -12.42 -4.06
CA THR A 228 -19.69 -11.57 -3.46
C THR A 228 -20.66 -12.35 -2.58
N GLU A 229 -20.83 -13.66 -2.77
CA GLU A 229 -21.63 -14.53 -1.91
C GLU A 229 -21.02 -14.63 -0.51
N ASP A 230 -19.68 -14.64 -0.41
CA ASP A 230 -18.97 -14.68 0.86
C ASP A 230 -19.20 -13.44 1.71
N LEU A 231 -19.42 -12.28 1.08
CA LEU A 231 -19.78 -11.05 1.76
C LEU A 231 -21.09 -11.17 2.55
N SER A 232 -22.05 -11.97 2.05
CA SER A 232 -23.33 -12.18 2.71
C SER A 232 -23.22 -13.06 3.96
N SER A 233 -22.21 -13.93 4.02
CA SER A 233 -21.95 -14.86 5.14
C SER A 233 -20.88 -14.36 6.11
N ALA A 234 -20.20 -13.26 5.80
CA ALA A 234 -19.19 -12.66 6.66
C ALA A 234 -19.84 -11.98 7.89
N ALA A 235 -19.35 -12.31 9.08
CA ALA A 235 -19.75 -11.65 10.31
C ALA A 235 -19.14 -10.24 10.44
N GLU A 236 -17.90 -10.09 9.98
CA GLU A 236 -17.14 -8.83 9.99
C GLU A 236 -16.32 -8.72 8.71
N VAL A 237 -16.05 -7.49 8.28
CA VAL A 237 -15.09 -7.17 7.21
C VAL A 237 -14.16 -6.09 7.72
N PHE A 238 -12.87 -6.25 7.42
CA PHE A 238 -11.90 -5.19 7.66
C PHE A 238 -10.92 -5.08 6.47
N ILE A 239 -10.26 -3.93 6.39
CA ILE A 239 -9.22 -3.66 5.41
C ILE A 239 -7.91 -3.32 6.10
N SER A 240 -6.78 -3.57 5.44
CA SER A 240 -5.47 -3.22 5.98
C SER A 240 -4.59 -2.49 4.99
N SER A 241 -3.88 -1.50 5.46
CA SER A 241 -2.83 -0.81 4.71
C SER A 241 -1.81 -0.18 5.66
N THR A 242 -0.69 0.26 5.13
CA THR A 242 0.37 0.92 5.92
C THR A 242 -0.13 2.11 6.74
N THR A 243 -1.09 2.88 6.24
CA THR A 243 -1.58 4.11 6.88
C THR A 243 -2.90 3.96 7.61
N ARG A 244 -3.67 2.88 7.33
CA ARG A 244 -4.89 2.53 8.04
C ARG A 244 -4.65 1.49 9.14
N GLU A 245 -3.51 0.77 9.06
CA GLU A 245 -3.25 -0.40 9.92
C GLU A 245 -4.34 -1.45 9.72
N VAL A 246 -5.23 -1.63 10.69
CA VAL A 246 -6.44 -2.45 10.62
C VAL A 246 -7.64 -1.53 10.74
N ALA A 247 -8.54 -1.55 9.78
CA ALA A 247 -9.69 -0.65 9.76
C ALA A 247 -10.99 -1.41 9.44
N ALA A 248 -11.99 -1.25 10.31
CA ALA A 248 -13.27 -1.92 10.18
C ALA A 248 -14.10 -1.38 9.00
N VAL A 249 -14.90 -2.25 8.39
CA VAL A 249 -15.84 -1.92 7.30
C VAL A 249 -17.26 -2.10 7.79
N ALA A 250 -18.08 -1.04 7.70
CA ALA A 250 -19.50 -1.09 8.08
C ALA A 250 -20.42 -1.51 6.93
N SER A 251 -20.03 -1.21 5.69
CA SER A 251 -20.86 -1.58 4.54
C SER A 251 -20.05 -1.69 3.26
N ILE A 252 -20.58 -2.52 2.35
CA ILE A 252 -20.13 -2.59 0.95
C ILE A 252 -21.36 -2.33 0.09
N ASP A 253 -21.33 -1.29 -0.73
CA ASP A 253 -22.49 -0.68 -1.38
C ASP A 253 -23.64 -0.44 -0.36
N SER A 254 -24.89 -0.44 -0.82
CA SER A 254 -26.09 -0.46 0.02
C SER A 254 -26.50 -1.89 0.45
N ARG A 255 -25.85 -2.91 -0.11
CA ARG A 255 -26.30 -4.31 -0.06
C ARG A 255 -25.78 -5.07 1.15
N TRP A 256 -24.51 -4.91 1.52
CA TRP A 256 -23.91 -5.64 2.65
C TRP A 256 -23.62 -4.69 3.80
N ARG A 257 -24.05 -5.07 5.00
CA ARG A 257 -23.86 -4.26 6.22
C ARG A 257 -23.32 -5.14 7.34
N TYR A 258 -22.37 -4.60 8.07
CA TYR A 258 -21.69 -5.30 9.16
C TYR A 258 -21.73 -4.49 10.43
N HIS A 259 -21.73 -5.17 11.59
CA HIS A 259 -21.48 -4.50 12.86
C HIS A 259 -19.98 -4.13 12.92
N ALA A 260 -19.67 -2.84 12.95
CA ALA A 260 -18.30 -2.34 12.86
C ALA A 260 -18.02 -1.28 13.95
N PRO A 261 -16.87 -1.39 14.68
CA PRO A 261 -15.94 -2.53 14.59
C PRO A 261 -16.53 -3.78 15.24
N GLY A 262 -16.33 -4.94 14.64
CA GLY A 262 -16.66 -6.20 15.26
C GLY A 262 -15.59 -6.66 16.24
N LYS A 263 -15.92 -7.62 17.11
CA LYS A 263 -15.04 -8.09 18.19
C LYS A 263 -13.72 -8.66 17.67
N THR A 264 -13.76 -9.44 16.59
CA THR A 264 -12.57 -10.06 16.00
C THR A 264 -11.66 -9.02 15.39
N THR A 265 -12.23 -8.03 14.69
CA THR A 265 -11.47 -6.92 14.11
C THR A 265 -10.74 -6.12 15.20
N VAL A 266 -11.40 -5.82 16.33
CA VAL A 266 -10.79 -5.13 17.49
C VAL A 266 -9.63 -5.94 18.06
N THR A 267 -9.80 -7.26 18.25
CA THR A 267 -8.74 -8.14 18.74
C THR A 267 -7.50 -8.10 17.82
N ILE A 268 -7.73 -8.13 16.49
CA ILE A 268 -6.64 -8.07 15.51
C ILE A 268 -5.95 -6.70 15.52
N GLU A 269 -6.73 -5.61 15.63
CA GLU A 269 -6.20 -4.25 15.71
C GLU A 269 -5.29 -4.06 16.93
N GLU A 270 -5.72 -4.54 18.10
CA GLU A 270 -4.93 -4.50 19.34
C GLU A 270 -3.64 -5.32 19.21
N ALA A 271 -3.74 -6.54 18.70
CA ALA A 271 -2.59 -7.40 18.45
C ALA A 271 -1.60 -6.79 17.45
N PHE A 272 -2.10 -6.09 16.41
CA PHE A 272 -1.25 -5.36 15.47
C PHE A 272 -0.52 -4.20 16.17
N LYS A 273 -1.20 -3.42 17.00
CA LYS A 273 -0.57 -2.34 17.80
C LYS A 273 0.50 -2.87 18.74
N ASP A 274 0.26 -4.02 19.36
CA ASP A 274 1.27 -4.70 20.20
C ASP A 274 2.48 -5.13 19.38
N TYR A 275 2.26 -5.67 18.19
CA TYR A 275 3.35 -6.03 17.27
C TYR A 275 4.19 -4.80 16.88
N VAL A 276 3.55 -3.67 16.56
CA VAL A 276 4.25 -2.41 16.26
C VAL A 276 5.09 -1.96 17.46
N ARG A 277 4.52 -1.96 18.67
CA ARG A 277 5.23 -1.59 19.90
C ARG A 277 6.46 -2.49 20.14
N ALA A 278 6.31 -3.79 19.95
CA ALA A 278 7.41 -4.74 20.10
C ALA A 278 8.50 -4.52 19.04
N HIS A 279 8.11 -4.25 17.80
CA HIS A 279 9.03 -3.96 16.71
C HIS A 279 9.86 -2.70 16.97
N LEU A 280 9.24 -1.63 17.49
CA LEU A 280 9.94 -0.38 17.80
C LEU A 280 10.94 -0.53 18.95
N ARG A 281 10.69 -1.42 19.90
CA ARG A 281 11.63 -1.71 21.03
C ARG A 281 12.85 -2.54 20.60
N ALA A 282 12.78 -3.24 19.48
CA ALA A 282 13.86 -4.08 18.97
C ALA A 282 14.93 -3.28 18.19
N PHE A 283 14.70 -1.99 17.96
CA PHE A 283 15.61 -1.01 17.38
C PHE A 283 16.23 -0.12 18.46
#